data_65892bf8757be3b7504787a6fdeaba53
#
_entry.id   65892bf8757be3b7504787a6fdeaba53
#
_cell.length_a   1.000
_cell.length_b   1.000
_cell.length_c   1.000
_cell.angle_alpha   90.00
_cell.angle_beta   90.00
_cell.angle_gamma   90.00
#
_symmetry.space_group_name_H-M   'P 1'
#
loop_
_entity.id
_entity.type
_entity.pdbx_description
1 polymer ?
#
loop_
_entity_poly.entity_id
_entity_poly.type
_entity_poly.pdbx_seq_one_letter_code
_entity_poly.pdbx_strand_id
1 'polypeptide(L)'
;MDHEDINIYRNLSGGVTTIQILHGSANPIGGQSAIIKLKWGEKNDEMIFKNAPKFIKFALGENVKQSNWGSYNRYPQSRMGVEQVFVDHFQRASEYDKEWKKYNKLSKRE
;
A
#
# COMPACT_ATOMS: atom_id res chain seq x y z
N MET A 1 10.56 6.31 -0.20
CA MET A 1 11.03 6.60 1.18
C MET A 1 12.28 7.43 1.05
N ASP A 2 12.39 8.49 1.82
CA ASP A 2 13.61 9.28 1.93
C ASP A 2 14.48 8.69 3.04
N HIS A 3 15.67 8.21 2.69
CA HIS A 3 16.59 7.57 3.64
C HIS A 3 17.45 8.58 4.40
N GLU A 4 17.41 9.84 4.00
CA GLU A 4 18.08 10.96 4.66
C GLU A 4 17.13 11.75 5.57
N ASP A 5 15.88 11.29 5.74
CA ASP A 5 14.92 11.95 6.62
C ASP A 5 15.41 11.93 8.07
N ILE A 6 15.61 13.12 8.64
CA ILE A 6 16.07 13.32 10.03
C ILE A 6 15.18 12.60 11.06
N ASN A 7 13.94 12.29 10.72
CA ASN A 7 13.07 11.55 11.60
C ASN A 7 13.53 10.11 11.84
N ILE A 8 14.35 9.54 10.95
CA ILE A 8 15.01 8.24 11.18
C ILE A 8 15.90 8.35 12.43
N TYR A 9 16.76 9.36 12.46
CA TYR A 9 17.63 9.61 13.60
C TYR A 9 16.84 9.91 14.88
N ARG A 10 15.83 10.78 14.80
CA ARG A 10 15.00 11.17 15.94
C ARG A 10 14.25 9.97 16.54
N ASN A 11 13.70 9.11 15.72
CA ASN A 11 13.02 7.90 16.18
C ASN A 11 14.01 6.90 16.82
N LEU A 12 15.18 6.72 16.23
CA LEU A 12 16.24 5.88 16.80
C LEU A 12 16.68 6.40 18.17
N SER A 13 16.89 7.70 18.33
CA SER A 13 17.26 8.31 19.62
C SER A 13 16.14 8.16 20.67
N GLY A 14 14.90 8.05 20.25
CA GLY A 14 13.74 7.72 21.10
C GLY A 14 13.57 6.22 21.36
N GLY A 15 14.44 5.34 20.85
CA GLY A 15 14.38 3.90 21.05
C GLY A 15 13.50 3.14 20.04
N VAL A 16 12.96 3.80 19.02
CA VAL A 16 12.20 3.14 17.95
C VAL A 16 13.15 2.61 16.89
N THR A 17 13.23 1.30 16.73
CA THR A 17 14.18 0.65 15.82
C THR A 17 13.54 0.09 14.55
N THR A 18 12.24 -0.10 14.57
CA THR A 18 11.48 -0.73 13.47
C THR A 18 10.15 -0.05 13.31
N ILE A 19 9.78 0.26 12.07
CA ILE A 19 8.49 0.87 11.75
C ILE A 19 7.85 0.21 10.54
N GLN A 20 6.54 0.29 10.45
CA GLN A 20 5.79 -0.01 9.24
C GLN A 20 5.52 1.27 8.47
N ILE A 21 5.94 1.31 7.22
CA ILE A 21 5.67 2.43 6.32
C ILE A 21 4.34 2.17 5.62
N LEU A 22 3.41 3.11 5.80
CA LEU A 22 2.11 3.11 5.17
C LEU A 22 1.91 4.46 4.48
N HIS A 23 1.33 4.45 3.28
CA HIS A 23 0.91 5.69 2.67
C HIS A 23 -0.39 6.23 3.30
N GLY A 24 -0.72 7.50 3.00
CA GLY A 24 -1.91 8.17 3.50
C GLY A 24 -3.22 7.48 3.07
N SER A 25 -4.33 7.87 3.70
CA SER A 25 -5.66 7.26 3.52
C SER A 25 -6.51 7.95 2.46
N ALA A 26 -5.90 8.61 1.48
CA ALA A 26 -6.62 9.30 0.41
C ALA A 26 -7.29 8.34 -0.59
N ASN A 27 -6.78 7.12 -0.70
CA ASN A 27 -7.30 6.11 -1.61
C ASN A 27 -7.87 4.91 -0.83
N PRO A 28 -8.99 4.32 -1.30
CA PRO A 28 -9.58 3.12 -0.67
C PRO A 28 -8.62 1.94 -0.65
N ILE A 29 -7.97 1.69 -1.77
CA ILE A 29 -6.94 0.67 -1.94
C ILE A 29 -5.62 1.38 -2.18
N GLY A 30 -4.69 1.21 -1.27
CA GLY A 30 -3.38 1.77 -1.39
C GLY A 30 -2.38 0.80 -2.04
N GLY A 31 -1.13 1.21 -2.10
CA GLY A 31 -0.05 0.35 -2.56
C GLY A 31 0.43 -0.62 -1.48
N GLN A 32 1.42 -1.38 -1.85
CA GLN A 32 2.13 -2.23 -0.89
C GLN A 32 2.83 -1.38 0.16
N SER A 33 2.87 -1.89 1.38
CA SER A 33 3.59 -1.31 2.49
C SER A 33 4.78 -2.19 2.88
N ALA A 34 5.72 -1.62 3.62
CA ALA A 34 6.93 -2.33 4.05
C ALA A 34 7.18 -2.13 5.54
N ILE A 35 7.79 -3.12 6.15
CA ILE A 35 8.43 -2.97 7.45
C ILE A 35 9.90 -2.66 7.21
N ILE A 36 10.41 -1.65 7.87
CA ILE A 36 11.81 -1.25 7.81
C ILE A 36 12.45 -1.23 9.19
N LYS A 37 13.73 -1.54 9.22
CA LYS A 37 14.60 -1.30 10.37
C LYS A 37 15.23 0.07 10.18
N LEU A 38 15.05 0.95 11.14
CA LEU A 38 15.66 2.27 11.10
C LEU A 38 17.18 2.15 11.25
N LYS A 39 17.90 2.64 10.26
CA LYS A 39 19.36 2.65 10.23
C LYS A 39 19.81 4.00 9.65
N TRP A 40 20.29 4.87 10.51
CA TRP A 40 20.78 6.16 10.08
C TRP A 40 22.03 6.03 9.21
N GLY A 41 22.03 6.67 8.05
CA GLY A 41 23.14 6.63 7.09
C GLY A 41 23.11 5.48 6.09
N GLU A 42 22.18 4.54 6.21
CA GLU A 42 22.04 3.44 5.26
C GLU A 42 21.07 3.76 4.13
N LYS A 43 21.24 3.08 2.99
CA LYS A 43 20.35 3.20 1.84
C LYS A 43 19.01 2.50 2.07
N ASN A 44 18.01 2.86 1.27
CA ASN A 44 16.66 2.32 1.36
C ASN A 44 16.61 0.79 1.40
N ASP A 45 17.36 0.12 0.52
CA ASP A 45 17.34 -1.34 0.36
C ASP A 45 17.90 -2.07 1.60
N GLU A 46 18.82 -1.42 2.33
CA GLU A 46 19.42 -1.96 3.54
C GLU A 46 18.50 -1.80 4.77
N MET A 47 17.55 -0.89 4.68
CA MET A 47 16.56 -0.71 5.75
C MET A 47 15.37 -1.66 5.61
N ILE A 48 15.07 -2.19 4.43
CA ILE A 48 13.94 -3.11 4.24
C ILE A 48 14.13 -4.37 5.08
N PHE A 49 13.13 -4.71 5.89
CA PHE A 49 13.11 -5.97 6.62
C PHE A 49 12.70 -7.11 5.68
N LYS A 50 13.68 -7.75 5.05
CA LYS A 50 13.50 -8.70 3.95
C LYS A 50 12.58 -9.89 4.27
N ASN A 51 12.54 -10.33 5.52
CA ASN A 51 11.72 -11.46 5.98
C ASN A 51 10.37 -11.05 6.59
N ALA A 52 10.03 -9.77 6.53
CA ALA A 52 8.73 -9.31 7.01
C ALA A 52 7.61 -9.78 6.08
N PRO A 53 6.41 -10.04 6.61
CA PRO A 53 5.23 -10.26 5.81
C PRO A 53 4.98 -9.08 4.86
N LYS A 54 4.40 -9.37 3.71
CA LYS A 54 3.95 -8.33 2.79
C LYS A 54 2.58 -7.81 3.21
N PHE A 55 2.40 -6.50 3.10
CA PHE A 55 1.16 -5.83 3.47
C PHE A 55 0.64 -4.99 2.33
N ILE A 56 -0.65 -4.81 2.29
CA ILE A 56 -1.35 -3.82 1.48
C ILE A 56 -2.29 -3.03 2.38
N LYS A 57 -2.36 -1.72 2.17
CA LYS A 57 -3.23 -0.86 2.97
C LYS A 57 -4.58 -0.68 2.31
N PHE A 58 -5.63 -0.88 3.09
CA PHE A 58 -7.00 -0.51 2.77
C PHE A 58 -7.47 0.62 3.69
N ALA A 59 -8.26 1.51 3.18
CA ALA A 59 -8.85 2.62 3.93
C ALA A 59 -10.35 2.69 3.68
N LEU A 60 -11.13 2.69 4.76
CA LEU A 60 -12.60 2.58 4.74
C LEU A 60 -13.29 3.79 5.40
N GLY A 61 -12.51 4.73 5.97
CA GLY A 61 -13.01 5.86 6.73
C GLY A 61 -13.43 7.06 5.88
N GLU A 62 -13.47 8.22 6.51
CA GLU A 62 -13.88 9.47 5.87
C GLU A 62 -12.87 9.99 4.84
N ASN A 63 -11.57 9.76 5.08
CA ASN A 63 -10.51 10.33 4.25
C ASN A 63 -10.54 9.82 2.80
N VAL A 64 -11.09 8.64 2.54
CA VAL A 64 -11.20 8.08 1.20
C VAL A 64 -12.35 8.67 0.39
N LYS A 65 -13.30 9.34 1.05
CA LYS A 65 -14.38 10.08 0.40
C LYS A 65 -13.84 11.43 -0.03
N GLN A 66 -13.72 11.65 -1.30
CA GLN A 66 -13.16 12.89 -1.85
C GLN A 66 -14.08 14.11 -1.68
N SER A 67 -15.31 13.92 -1.20
CA SER A 67 -16.26 15.01 -0.91
C SER A 67 -15.76 16.02 0.12
N ASN A 68 -14.84 15.62 0.99
CA ASN A 68 -14.24 16.50 2.01
C ASN A 68 -13.04 17.32 1.48
N TRP A 69 -12.64 17.10 0.25
CA TRP A 69 -11.46 17.74 -0.34
C TRP A 69 -11.92 18.87 -1.27
N GLY A 70 -11.98 20.07 -0.78
CA GLY A 70 -12.58 21.22 -1.45
C GLY A 70 -12.09 21.57 -2.86
N SER A 71 -10.99 20.96 -3.32
CA SER A 71 -10.40 21.18 -4.65
C SER A 71 -10.46 19.98 -5.57
N TYR A 72 -10.95 18.83 -5.12
CA TYR A 72 -10.93 17.59 -5.89
C TYR A 72 -12.31 17.02 -6.07
N ASN A 73 -12.74 16.93 -7.32
CA ASN A 73 -14.00 16.29 -7.70
C ASN A 73 -13.69 14.94 -8.39
N ARG A 74 -13.30 13.94 -7.61
CA ARG A 74 -13.02 12.59 -8.11
C ARG A 74 -13.76 11.52 -7.30
N TYR A 75 -14.02 10.41 -7.92
CA TYR A 75 -14.58 9.21 -7.30
C TYR A 75 -13.53 8.50 -6.40
N PRO A 76 -13.92 7.93 -5.24
CA PRO A 76 -15.27 7.90 -4.66
C PRO A 76 -15.58 9.14 -3.79
N GLN A 77 -16.86 9.53 -3.73
CA GLN A 77 -17.33 10.63 -2.88
C GLN A 77 -18.28 10.19 -1.77
N SER A 78 -18.72 8.96 -1.79
CA SER A 78 -19.65 8.39 -0.81
C SER A 78 -19.12 7.06 -0.27
N ARG A 79 -19.71 6.58 0.84
CA ARG A 79 -19.38 5.26 1.40
C ARG A 79 -19.73 4.15 0.43
N MET A 80 -20.85 4.23 -0.26
CA MET A 80 -21.24 3.29 -1.30
C MET A 80 -20.23 3.27 -2.46
N GLY A 81 -19.74 4.44 -2.84
CA GLY A 81 -18.67 4.53 -3.84
C GLY A 81 -17.37 3.88 -3.38
N VAL A 82 -17.00 4.00 -2.11
CA VAL A 82 -15.83 3.30 -1.55
C VAL A 82 -16.02 1.78 -1.61
N GLU A 83 -17.19 1.27 -1.22
CA GLU A 83 -17.53 -0.15 -1.33
C GLU A 83 -17.42 -0.65 -2.79
N GLN A 84 -17.99 0.11 -3.73
CA GLN A 84 -17.91 -0.23 -5.16
C GLN A 84 -16.48 -0.32 -5.66
N VAL A 85 -15.57 0.58 -5.23
CA VAL A 85 -14.14 0.49 -5.57
C VAL A 85 -13.54 -0.85 -5.11
N PHE A 86 -13.87 -1.29 -3.90
CA PHE A 86 -13.38 -2.59 -3.40
C PHE A 86 -13.92 -3.75 -4.24
N VAL A 87 -15.22 -3.80 -4.46
CA VAL A 87 -15.87 -4.86 -5.26
C VAL A 87 -15.23 -4.95 -6.64
N ASP A 88 -15.12 -3.83 -7.35
CA ASP A 88 -14.56 -3.78 -8.70
C ASP A 88 -13.10 -4.26 -8.75
N HIS A 89 -12.27 -3.82 -7.80
CA HIS A 89 -10.86 -4.18 -7.81
C HIS A 89 -10.63 -5.64 -7.41
N PHE A 90 -11.38 -6.17 -6.45
CA PHE A 90 -11.29 -7.59 -6.11
C PHE A 90 -11.82 -8.49 -7.22
N GLN A 91 -12.88 -8.06 -7.93
CA GLN A 91 -13.36 -8.78 -9.10
C GLN A 91 -12.30 -8.82 -10.19
N ARG A 92 -11.71 -7.68 -10.56
CA ARG A 92 -10.62 -7.60 -11.55
C ARG A 92 -9.40 -8.44 -11.13
N ALA A 93 -9.03 -8.42 -9.86
CA ALA A 93 -7.95 -9.26 -9.36
C ALA A 93 -8.25 -10.75 -9.51
N SER A 94 -9.49 -11.16 -9.24
CA SER A 94 -9.94 -12.54 -9.44
C SER A 94 -9.93 -12.96 -10.91
N GLU A 95 -10.36 -12.08 -11.81
CA GLU A 95 -10.32 -12.31 -13.26
C GLU A 95 -8.89 -12.44 -13.75
N TYR A 96 -8.01 -11.54 -13.35
CA TYR A 96 -6.57 -11.59 -13.65
C TYR A 96 -5.92 -12.90 -13.21
N ASP A 97 -6.19 -13.36 -11.99
CA ASP A 97 -5.69 -14.63 -11.48
C ASP A 97 -6.18 -15.84 -12.32
N LYS A 98 -7.45 -15.82 -12.74
CA LYS A 98 -8.01 -16.85 -13.62
C LYS A 98 -7.35 -16.85 -15.00
N GLU A 99 -7.07 -15.68 -15.57
CA GLU A 99 -6.37 -15.55 -16.85
C GLU A 99 -4.93 -16.10 -16.76
N TRP A 100 -4.20 -15.77 -15.71
CA TRP A 100 -2.87 -16.33 -15.47
C TRP A 100 -2.89 -17.84 -15.30
N LYS A 101 -3.83 -18.37 -14.55
CA LYS A 101 -4.00 -19.83 -14.40
C LYS A 101 -4.29 -20.51 -15.73
N LYS A 102 -5.09 -19.87 -16.60
CA LYS A 102 -5.36 -20.37 -17.95
C LYS A 102 -4.12 -20.32 -18.81
N TYR A 103 -3.41 -19.19 -18.84
CA TYR A 103 -2.17 -19.03 -19.60
C TYR A 103 -1.11 -20.08 -19.21
N ASN A 104 -0.85 -20.25 -17.93
CA ASN A 104 0.12 -21.21 -17.42
C ASN A 104 -0.24 -22.67 -17.75
N LYS A 105 -1.50 -22.99 -18.00
CA LYS A 105 -1.93 -24.31 -18.48
C LYS A 105 -1.62 -24.51 -19.97
N LEU A 106 -1.66 -23.46 -20.77
CA LEU A 106 -1.37 -23.50 -22.20
C LEU A 106 0.15 -23.70 -22.42
N SER A 107 0.99 -22.97 -21.74
CA SER A 107 2.45 -23.04 -21.89
C SER A 107 3.08 -24.37 -21.45
N LYS A 108 2.32 -25.24 -20.78
CA LYS A 108 2.77 -26.61 -20.42
C LYS A 108 2.40 -27.68 -21.47
N ARG A 109 1.77 -27.29 -22.57
CA ARG A 109 1.34 -28.20 -23.64
C ARG A 109 2.19 -28.09 -24.91
N GLU A 110 3.13 -27.15 -24.94
CA GLU A 110 4.19 -27.03 -25.93
C GLU A 110 5.52 -27.56 -25.36
#